data_6d0b42aaba5c64ffe7efca93de1020d3
#
_entry.id   6d0b42aaba5c64ffe7efca93de1020d3
#
_cell.length_a   1.000
_cell.length_b   1.000
_cell.length_c   1.000
_cell.angle_alpha   90.00
_cell.angle_beta   90.00
_cell.angle_gamma   90.00
#
_symmetry.space_group_name_H-M   'P 1'
#
loop_
_entity.id
_entity.type
_entity.pdbx_description
1 polymer ?
#
loop_
_entity_poly.entity_id
_entity_poly.type
_entity_poly.pdbx_seq_one_letter_code
_entity_poly.pdbx_strand_id
1 'polypeptide(L)'
;MASEIAPVLEVWLLGERAGTLWLKEGELQFQYNPPWLEQLGAIPLSQSLPLQAEPFADQLCRPFFSGLLPEGQLRQRIAQQCQISQSNDFGLLAAIGGDCAGAVSLAAGDQATVPTAVEWLDQDQLIALLDELPQRPMLAQRDGLRLSLAGAQDKLPVMFDGSRIGLPRGAIASTHI
;
A
#
# COMPACT_ATOMS: atom_id res chain seq x y z
N MET A 1 -3.54 2.44 34.01
CA MET A 1 -2.71 2.86 32.87
C MET A 1 -3.23 2.07 31.69
N ALA A 2 -3.94 2.73 30.77
CA ALA A 2 -4.38 2.08 29.55
C ALA A 2 -3.12 1.71 28.75
N SER A 3 -2.96 0.44 28.43
CA SER A 3 -1.93 -0.03 27.50
C SER A 3 -2.28 0.59 26.15
N GLU A 4 -1.54 1.60 25.74
CA GLU A 4 -1.62 2.17 24.41
C GLU A 4 -1.19 1.06 23.45
N ILE A 5 -2.17 0.44 22.78
CA ILE A 5 -1.88 -0.58 21.76
C ILE A 5 -1.08 0.15 20.69
N ALA A 6 0.18 -0.24 20.52
CA ALA A 6 1.02 0.33 19.48
C ALA A 6 0.31 0.19 18.12
N PRO A 7 0.31 1.23 17.28
CA PRO A 7 -0.33 1.15 15.99
C PRO A 7 0.28 0.02 15.17
N VAL A 8 -0.58 -0.81 14.59
CA VAL A 8 -0.23 -2.02 13.85
C VAL A 8 -0.83 -1.93 12.46
N LEU A 9 -0.07 -2.32 11.44
CA LEU A 9 -0.54 -2.46 10.07
C LEU A 9 -0.49 -3.93 9.66
N GLU A 10 -1.60 -4.42 9.16
CA GLU A 10 -1.66 -5.72 8.51
C GLU A 10 -1.04 -5.62 7.12
N VAL A 11 -0.14 -6.55 6.82
CA VAL A 11 0.55 -6.63 5.53
C VAL A 11 -0.06 -7.76 4.71
N TRP A 12 -0.55 -7.40 3.54
CA TRP A 12 -1.17 -8.32 2.59
C TRP A 12 -0.27 -8.49 1.38
N LEU A 13 -0.19 -9.70 0.85
CA LEU A 13 0.51 -10.04 -0.38
C LEU A 13 -0.44 -10.80 -1.30
N LEU A 14 -0.66 -10.30 -2.51
CA LEU A 14 -1.59 -10.89 -3.48
C LEU A 14 -3.03 -11.08 -2.95
N GLY A 15 -3.45 -10.23 -2.00
CA GLY A 15 -4.78 -10.29 -1.38
C GLY A 15 -4.88 -11.25 -0.19
N GLU A 16 -3.79 -11.88 0.23
CA GLU A 16 -3.72 -12.73 1.41
C GLU A 16 -2.88 -12.10 2.52
N ARG A 17 -3.27 -12.30 3.77
CA ARG A 17 -2.58 -11.72 4.93
C ARG A 17 -1.24 -12.40 5.18
N ALA A 18 -0.16 -11.74 4.81
CA ALA A 18 1.19 -12.28 4.91
C ALA A 18 1.87 -12.01 6.26
N GLY A 19 1.59 -10.86 6.89
CA GLY A 19 2.29 -10.50 8.12
C GLY A 19 1.75 -9.24 8.78
N THR A 20 2.54 -8.73 9.71
CA THR A 20 2.20 -7.58 10.54
C THR A 20 3.41 -6.65 10.64
N LEU A 21 3.18 -5.35 10.47
CA LEU A 21 4.16 -4.29 10.61
C LEU A 21 3.78 -3.39 11.79
N TRP A 22 4.72 -3.06 12.67
CA TRP A 22 4.47 -2.17 13.81
C TRP A 22 5.69 -1.30 14.11
N LEU A 23 5.46 -0.28 14.95
CA LEU A 23 6.53 0.52 15.54
C LEU A 23 6.81 0.08 16.97
N LYS A 24 8.08 -0.10 17.29
CA LYS A 24 8.56 -0.29 18.65
C LYS A 24 9.70 0.72 18.90
N GLU A 25 9.47 1.65 19.81
CA GLU A 25 10.46 2.68 20.18
C GLU A 25 10.97 3.51 18.98
N GLY A 26 10.10 3.72 17.98
CA GLY A 26 10.42 4.45 16.74
C GLY A 26 11.05 3.60 15.63
N GLU A 27 11.33 2.34 15.91
CA GLU A 27 11.87 1.38 14.95
C GLU A 27 10.74 0.54 14.32
N LEU A 28 10.79 0.34 13.01
CA LEU A 28 9.90 -0.57 12.30
C LEU A 28 10.26 -2.01 12.61
N GLN A 29 9.26 -2.82 12.84
CA GLN A 29 9.40 -4.27 12.96
C GLN A 29 8.33 -4.94 12.09
N PHE A 30 8.73 -6.00 11.40
CA PHE A 30 7.84 -6.81 10.57
C PHE A 30 7.95 -8.28 10.94
N GLN A 31 6.84 -8.99 10.97
CA GLN A 31 6.80 -10.44 11.20
C GLN A 31 5.78 -11.09 10.26
N TYR A 32 6.17 -12.20 9.66
CA TYR A 32 5.22 -13.04 8.93
C TYR A 32 4.24 -13.71 9.89
N ASN A 33 3.00 -13.84 9.45
CA ASN A 33 1.98 -14.60 10.19
C ASN A 33 2.25 -16.11 10.07
N PRO A 34 2.04 -16.87 11.15
CA PRO A 34 2.19 -18.33 11.09
C PRO A 34 1.39 -19.01 9.98
N PRO A 35 0.11 -18.65 9.73
CA PRO A 35 -0.65 -19.26 8.62
C PRO A 35 -0.04 -18.99 7.24
N TRP A 36 0.64 -17.84 7.03
CA TRP A 36 1.35 -17.57 5.79
C TRP A 36 2.57 -18.47 5.63
N LEU A 37 3.35 -18.65 6.71
CA LEU A 37 4.56 -19.49 6.70
C LEU A 37 4.25 -20.98 6.48
N GLU A 38 3.08 -21.45 6.93
CA GLU A 38 2.61 -22.83 6.78
C GLU A 38 1.98 -23.11 5.42
N GLN A 39 1.72 -22.08 4.62
CA GLN A 39 1.05 -22.20 3.34
C GLN A 39 1.95 -22.86 2.31
N LEU A 40 1.43 -23.85 1.60
CA LEU A 40 2.16 -24.50 0.50
C LEU A 40 2.37 -23.48 -0.64
N GLY A 41 3.63 -23.17 -0.95
CA GLY A 41 3.97 -22.19 -1.97
C GLY A 41 4.01 -20.74 -1.47
N ALA A 42 4.05 -20.51 -0.15
CA ALA A 42 4.30 -19.18 0.42
C ALA A 42 5.55 -18.55 -0.21
N ILE A 43 5.44 -17.29 -0.57
CA ILE A 43 6.55 -16.52 -1.15
C ILE A 43 6.95 -15.39 -0.18
N PRO A 44 8.24 -15.02 -0.13
CA PRO A 44 8.68 -13.90 0.68
C PRO A 44 8.22 -12.55 0.06
N LEU A 45 8.04 -11.52 0.89
CA LEU A 45 7.80 -10.15 0.42
C LEU A 45 8.94 -9.63 -0.45
N SER A 46 10.16 -10.03 -0.14
CA SER A 46 11.39 -9.60 -0.80
C SER A 46 12.52 -10.58 -0.49
N GLN A 47 13.57 -10.55 -1.30
CA GLN A 47 14.80 -11.29 -1.00
C GLN A 47 15.45 -10.85 0.32
N SER A 48 15.29 -9.57 0.71
CA SER A 48 15.77 -9.04 2.00
C SER A 48 14.90 -9.44 3.19
N LEU A 49 13.70 -9.95 2.94
CA LEU A 49 12.74 -10.41 3.94
C LEU A 49 12.33 -11.86 3.65
N PRO A 50 13.27 -12.82 3.76
CA PRO A 50 12.98 -14.23 3.50
C PRO A 50 11.93 -14.77 4.49
N LEU A 51 11.31 -15.91 4.18
CA LEU A 51 10.33 -16.54 5.08
C LEU A 51 11.02 -17.01 6.37
N GLN A 52 10.63 -16.43 7.50
CA GLN A 52 11.07 -16.81 8.85
C GLN A 52 10.01 -16.43 9.88
N ALA A 53 10.03 -17.11 11.02
CA ALA A 53 9.10 -16.86 12.12
C ALA A 53 9.51 -15.67 13.01
N GLU A 54 10.81 -15.38 13.08
CA GLU A 54 11.34 -14.29 13.89
C GLU A 54 11.03 -12.92 13.25
N PRO A 55 10.75 -11.89 14.05
CA PRO A 55 10.57 -10.55 13.55
C PRO A 55 11.83 -9.99 12.87
N PHE A 56 11.63 -9.23 11.80
CA PHE A 56 12.69 -8.44 11.18
C PHE A 56 12.83 -7.12 11.89
N ALA A 57 14.08 -6.75 12.21
CA ALA A 57 14.41 -5.46 12.76
C ALA A 57 14.37 -4.33 11.71
N ASP A 58 14.33 -3.09 12.18
CA ASP A 58 14.24 -1.87 11.38
C ASP A 58 15.21 -1.82 10.19
N GLN A 59 16.47 -2.17 10.41
CA GLN A 59 17.52 -2.13 9.40
C GLN A 59 17.21 -3.01 8.17
N LEU A 60 16.45 -4.09 8.34
CA LEU A 60 16.07 -5.02 7.28
C LEU A 60 14.73 -4.68 6.65
N CYS A 61 13.73 -4.31 7.47
CA CYS A 61 12.37 -4.10 6.97
C CYS A 61 12.11 -2.66 6.52
N ARG A 62 12.69 -1.63 7.16
CA ARG A 62 12.45 -0.24 6.77
C ARG A 62 12.80 0.06 5.30
N PRO A 63 13.94 -0.37 4.73
CA PRO A 63 14.25 -0.09 3.33
C PRO A 63 13.19 -0.65 2.37
N PHE A 64 12.64 -1.83 2.67
CA PHE A 64 11.57 -2.42 1.87
C PHE A 64 10.27 -1.62 1.98
N PHE A 65 9.78 -1.37 3.19
CA PHE A 65 8.50 -0.70 3.39
C PHE A 65 8.54 0.79 3.02
N SER A 66 9.64 1.50 3.29
CA SER A 66 9.78 2.88 2.82
C SER A 66 9.87 2.98 1.29
N GLY A 67 10.45 1.97 0.63
CA GLY A 67 10.51 1.87 -0.83
C GLY A 67 9.15 1.66 -1.50
N LEU A 68 8.10 1.30 -0.76
CA LEU A 68 6.73 1.25 -1.26
C LEU A 68 6.08 2.64 -1.34
N LEU A 69 6.64 3.62 -0.63
CA LEU A 69 6.12 4.99 -0.60
C LEU A 69 6.60 5.81 -1.80
N PRO A 70 5.84 6.80 -2.22
CA PRO A 70 6.28 7.78 -3.20
C PRO A 70 7.55 8.51 -2.74
N GLU A 71 8.30 9.03 -3.71
CA GLU A 71 9.55 9.77 -3.47
C GLU A 71 9.42 11.26 -3.82
N GLY A 72 10.41 12.05 -3.40
CA GLY A 72 10.59 13.43 -3.79
C GLY A 72 9.39 14.34 -3.50
N GLN A 73 8.99 15.14 -4.48
CA GLN A 73 7.91 16.12 -4.34
C GLN A 73 6.54 15.47 -4.14
N LEU A 74 6.30 14.30 -4.74
CA LEU A 74 5.04 13.58 -4.56
C LEU A 74 4.86 13.16 -3.11
N ARG A 75 5.89 12.58 -2.48
CA ARG A 75 5.87 12.24 -1.06
C ARG A 75 5.61 13.46 -0.18
N GLN A 76 6.23 14.61 -0.49
CA GLN A 76 6.01 15.83 0.26
C GLN A 76 4.57 16.31 0.18
N ARG A 77 3.96 16.31 -1.00
CA ARG A 77 2.55 16.70 -1.21
C ARG A 77 1.61 15.78 -0.44
N ILE A 78 1.82 14.47 -0.52
CA ILE A 78 1.02 13.48 0.20
C ILE A 78 1.14 13.68 1.72
N ALA A 79 2.36 13.85 2.23
CA ALA A 79 2.62 14.11 3.64
C ALA A 79 1.88 15.37 4.14
N GLN A 80 1.90 16.45 3.36
CA GLN A 80 1.16 17.67 3.67
C GLN A 80 -0.36 17.46 3.69
N GLN A 81 -0.90 16.76 2.69
CA GLN A 81 -2.34 16.48 2.62
C GLN A 81 -2.83 15.59 3.76
N CYS A 82 -2.04 14.59 4.11
CA CYS A 82 -2.34 13.70 5.25
C CYS A 82 -2.00 14.32 6.61
N GLN A 83 -1.39 15.51 6.65
CA GLN A 83 -0.89 16.14 7.88
C GLN A 83 0.10 15.24 8.65
N ILE A 84 0.91 14.49 7.92
CA ILE A 84 1.92 13.57 8.43
C ILE A 84 3.30 14.10 8.06
N SER A 85 4.30 13.93 8.94
CA SER A 85 5.68 14.25 8.57
C SER A 85 6.15 13.39 7.40
N GLN A 86 6.84 13.98 6.42
CA GLN A 86 7.43 13.23 5.31
C GLN A 86 8.48 12.18 5.73
N SER A 87 9.04 12.31 6.94
CA SER A 87 9.97 11.33 7.52
C SER A 87 9.26 10.22 8.32
N ASN A 88 7.95 10.33 8.50
CA ASN A 88 7.18 9.30 9.21
C ASN A 88 6.67 8.23 8.23
N ASP A 89 7.55 7.26 7.91
CA ASP A 89 7.23 6.14 7.01
C ASP A 89 5.99 5.38 7.46
N PHE A 90 5.92 5.04 8.74
CA PHE A 90 4.81 4.27 9.28
C PHE A 90 3.48 5.01 9.16
N GLY A 91 3.46 6.30 9.50
CA GLY A 91 2.26 7.13 9.34
C GLY A 91 1.81 7.24 7.90
N LEU A 92 2.75 7.40 6.96
CA LEU A 92 2.43 7.41 5.52
C LEU A 92 1.92 6.06 5.04
N LEU A 93 2.55 4.94 5.45
CA LEU A 93 2.07 3.59 5.16
C LEU A 93 0.67 3.36 5.72
N ALA A 94 0.36 3.86 6.92
CA ALA A 94 -0.97 3.78 7.50
C ALA A 94 -2.02 4.56 6.69
N ALA A 95 -1.62 5.72 6.14
CA ALA A 95 -2.52 6.60 5.40
C ALA A 95 -2.77 6.13 3.95
N ILE A 96 -1.72 5.63 3.27
CA ILE A 96 -1.80 5.30 1.84
C ILE A 96 -1.36 3.87 1.50
N GLY A 97 -0.97 3.06 2.49
CA GLY A 97 -0.40 1.72 2.28
C GLY A 97 -1.39 0.70 1.70
N GLY A 98 -2.69 0.97 1.76
CA GLY A 98 -3.70 0.17 1.06
C GLY A 98 -3.48 0.09 -0.45
N ASP A 99 -2.71 1.03 -0.97
CA ASP A 99 -2.48 1.27 -2.38
C ASP A 99 -1.00 1.22 -2.79
N CYS A 100 -0.17 0.45 -2.10
CA CYS A 100 1.24 0.33 -2.43
C CYS A 100 1.47 -0.28 -3.82
N ALA A 101 2.63 0.04 -4.37
CA ALA A 101 3.09 -0.52 -5.64
C ALA A 101 3.21 -2.04 -5.57
N GLY A 102 2.78 -2.72 -6.62
CA GLY A 102 2.89 -4.17 -6.74
C GLY A 102 1.79 -4.94 -6.03
N ALA A 103 2.15 -6.10 -5.50
CA ALA A 103 1.21 -7.05 -4.91
C ALA A 103 1.03 -6.85 -3.39
N VAL A 104 1.75 -5.89 -2.79
CA VAL A 104 1.73 -5.61 -1.34
C VAL A 104 0.73 -4.51 -1.04
N SER A 105 -0.08 -4.70 0.00
CA SER A 105 -0.91 -3.65 0.57
C SER A 105 -0.84 -3.69 2.11
N LEU A 106 -1.04 -2.52 2.73
CA LEU A 106 -1.05 -2.37 4.18
C LEU A 106 -2.37 -1.76 4.63
N ALA A 107 -2.92 -2.26 5.73
CA ALA A 107 -4.16 -1.73 6.29
C ALA A 107 -4.06 -1.61 7.82
N ALA A 108 -4.60 -0.54 8.38
CA ALA A 108 -4.76 -0.39 9.81
C ALA A 108 -6.05 -1.12 10.26
N GLY A 109 -5.91 -2.14 11.13
CA GLY A 109 -7.03 -2.91 11.66
C GLY A 109 -7.67 -3.85 10.63
N ASP A 110 -8.85 -4.35 10.96
CA ASP A 110 -9.58 -5.34 10.17
C ASP A 110 -10.31 -4.68 8.98
N GLN A 111 -9.53 -4.15 8.02
CA GLN A 111 -10.07 -3.60 6.78
C GLN A 111 -10.44 -4.70 5.75
N ALA A 112 -10.81 -5.86 6.21
CA ALA A 112 -11.30 -6.97 5.38
C ALA A 112 -12.62 -6.68 4.63
N THR A 113 -13.11 -5.43 4.68
CA THR A 113 -14.45 -5.08 4.15
C THR A 113 -14.46 -3.99 3.09
N VAL A 114 -13.32 -3.63 2.47
CA VAL A 114 -13.40 -2.77 1.29
C VAL A 114 -13.98 -3.60 0.14
N PRO A 115 -15.14 -3.25 -0.40
CA PRO A 115 -15.73 -4.00 -1.50
C PRO A 115 -14.75 -4.12 -2.66
N THR A 116 -14.45 -5.36 -3.04
CA THR A 116 -13.57 -5.67 -4.14
C THR A 116 -14.35 -5.47 -5.45
N ALA A 117 -14.07 -4.42 -6.18
CA ALA A 117 -14.77 -4.08 -7.42
C ALA A 117 -13.85 -3.40 -8.42
N VAL A 118 -14.16 -3.48 -9.70
CA VAL A 118 -13.54 -2.66 -10.75
C VAL A 118 -14.54 -1.61 -11.18
N GLU A 119 -14.18 -0.34 -11.03
CA GLU A 119 -14.94 0.77 -11.59
C GLU A 119 -14.50 0.99 -13.03
N TRP A 120 -15.31 0.48 -13.97
CA TRP A 120 -15.04 0.63 -15.40
C TRP A 120 -15.33 2.06 -15.85
N LEU A 121 -14.36 2.66 -16.56
CA LEU A 121 -14.43 4.03 -17.05
C LEU A 121 -14.87 4.07 -18.50
N ASP A 122 -15.71 5.04 -18.84
CA ASP A 122 -15.87 5.45 -20.22
C ASP A 122 -14.72 6.38 -20.67
N GLN A 123 -14.71 6.76 -21.94
CA GLN A 123 -13.63 7.57 -22.50
C GLN A 123 -13.55 8.96 -21.86
N ASP A 124 -14.70 9.60 -21.60
CA ASP A 124 -14.74 10.96 -21.04
C ASP A 124 -14.30 10.94 -19.58
N GLN A 125 -14.69 9.93 -18.81
CA GLN A 125 -14.25 9.72 -17.43
C GLN A 125 -12.73 9.47 -17.37
N LEU A 126 -12.18 8.68 -18.29
CA LEU A 126 -10.73 8.44 -18.34
C LEU A 126 -9.95 9.72 -18.66
N ILE A 127 -10.40 10.50 -19.65
CA ILE A 127 -9.78 11.77 -20.02
C ILE A 127 -9.80 12.72 -18.81
N ALA A 128 -10.97 12.92 -18.20
CA ALA A 128 -11.11 13.79 -17.04
C ALA A 128 -10.18 13.36 -15.88
N LEU A 129 -10.06 12.05 -15.64
CA LEU A 129 -9.18 11.50 -14.61
C LEU A 129 -7.71 11.78 -14.91
N LEU A 130 -7.26 11.58 -16.16
CA LEU A 130 -5.88 11.82 -16.59
C LEU A 130 -5.51 13.31 -16.51
N ASP A 131 -6.45 14.21 -16.85
CA ASP A 131 -6.25 15.66 -16.74
C ASP A 131 -6.19 16.12 -15.26
N GLU A 132 -6.85 15.41 -14.35
CA GLU A 132 -6.86 15.73 -12.92
C GLU A 132 -5.59 15.22 -12.19
N LEU A 133 -4.96 14.15 -12.67
CA LEU A 133 -3.79 13.51 -12.06
C LEU A 133 -2.65 14.48 -11.69
N PRO A 134 -2.18 15.38 -12.57
CA PRO A 134 -1.08 16.29 -12.26
C PRO A 134 -1.42 17.30 -11.16
N GLN A 135 -2.70 17.64 -11.02
CA GLN A 135 -3.18 18.65 -10.08
C GLN A 135 -3.56 18.03 -8.71
N ARG A 136 -3.95 16.77 -8.72
CA ARG A 136 -4.36 16.00 -7.54
C ARG A 136 -3.69 14.64 -7.53
N PRO A 137 -2.41 14.54 -7.18
CA PRO A 137 -1.70 13.27 -7.11
C PRO A 137 -2.31 12.28 -6.10
N MET A 138 -3.31 12.72 -5.33
CA MET A 138 -4.12 11.95 -4.39
C MET A 138 -5.58 11.82 -4.85
N LEU A 139 -5.83 11.48 -6.10
CA LEU A 139 -7.15 10.96 -6.50
C LEU A 139 -7.59 9.73 -5.66
N ALA A 140 -6.63 9.14 -4.95
CA ALA A 140 -6.78 8.06 -3.99
C ALA A 140 -7.76 8.33 -2.83
N GLN A 141 -8.02 9.59 -2.48
CA GLN A 141 -8.98 9.90 -1.41
C GLN A 141 -10.45 9.85 -1.87
N ARG A 142 -10.71 9.61 -3.14
CA ARG A 142 -12.05 9.23 -3.58
C ARG A 142 -12.26 7.73 -3.34
N ASP A 143 -12.81 7.40 -2.16
CA ASP A 143 -13.44 6.10 -1.87
C ASP A 143 -12.66 4.83 -2.30
N GLY A 144 -11.40 4.68 -1.84
CA GLY A 144 -10.63 3.45 -2.04
C GLY A 144 -9.96 3.31 -3.41
N LEU A 145 -9.65 4.42 -4.09
CA LEU A 145 -8.83 4.42 -5.31
C LEU A 145 -7.35 4.24 -4.96
N ARG A 146 -6.65 3.34 -5.63
CA ARG A 146 -5.23 3.03 -5.42
C ARG A 146 -4.35 3.96 -6.23
N LEU A 147 -3.40 4.68 -5.58
CA LEU A 147 -2.50 5.60 -6.26
C LEU A 147 -1.04 5.60 -5.81
N SER A 148 -0.67 4.82 -4.81
CA SER A 148 0.72 4.82 -4.38
C SER A 148 1.55 3.84 -5.18
N LEU A 149 2.09 4.33 -6.29
CA LEU A 149 3.17 3.66 -6.98
C LEU A 149 4.48 4.34 -6.61
N ALA A 150 5.47 3.55 -6.19
CA ALA A 150 6.81 4.04 -5.91
C ALA A 150 7.37 4.81 -7.12
N GLY A 151 8.09 5.89 -6.86
CA GLY A 151 8.75 6.70 -7.87
C GLY A 151 8.32 8.17 -7.86
N ALA A 152 8.94 8.96 -8.77
CA ALA A 152 8.78 10.40 -8.85
C ALA A 152 7.74 10.85 -9.90
N GLN A 153 7.16 9.93 -10.66
CA GLN A 153 6.17 10.24 -11.70
C GLN A 153 4.77 9.88 -11.24
N ASP A 154 3.79 10.68 -11.69
CA ASP A 154 2.39 10.36 -11.49
C ASP A 154 2.04 9.10 -12.31
N LYS A 155 1.45 8.12 -11.64
CA LYS A 155 1.09 6.82 -12.23
C LYS A 155 -0.30 6.44 -11.77
N LEU A 156 -1.09 5.86 -12.67
CA LEU A 156 -2.42 5.38 -12.38
C LEU A 156 -2.47 3.86 -12.56
N PRO A 157 -2.64 3.08 -11.49
CA PRO A 157 -2.86 1.65 -11.61
C PRO A 157 -4.27 1.40 -12.17
N VAL A 158 -4.36 0.59 -13.22
CA VAL A 158 -5.63 0.31 -13.89
C VAL A 158 -5.82 -1.19 -14.13
N MET A 159 -7.07 -1.59 -14.26
CA MET A 159 -7.48 -2.85 -14.86
C MET A 159 -7.72 -2.65 -16.34
N PHE A 160 -7.16 -3.52 -17.17
CA PHE A 160 -7.45 -3.57 -18.60
C PHE A 160 -7.90 -4.99 -18.95
N ASP A 161 -9.10 -5.13 -19.54
CA ASP A 161 -9.67 -6.42 -19.93
C ASP A 161 -9.50 -6.75 -21.44
N GLY A 162 -8.71 -5.94 -22.16
CA GLY A 162 -8.52 -6.05 -23.61
C GLY A 162 -9.37 -5.06 -24.41
N SER A 163 -10.34 -4.41 -23.78
CA SER A 163 -11.23 -3.45 -24.43
C SER A 163 -11.56 -2.23 -23.58
N ARG A 164 -11.59 -2.39 -22.25
CA ARG A 164 -11.99 -1.34 -21.29
C ARG A 164 -10.90 -1.11 -20.26
N ILE A 165 -10.83 0.12 -19.77
CA ILE A 165 -9.98 0.52 -18.67
C ILE A 165 -10.88 0.76 -17.46
N GLY A 166 -10.45 0.29 -16.28
CA GLY A 166 -11.15 0.50 -15.03
C GLY A 166 -10.20 0.71 -13.86
N LEU A 167 -10.74 1.27 -12.79
CA LEU A 167 -10.01 1.50 -11.54
C LEU A 167 -10.22 0.32 -10.60
N PRO A 168 -9.14 -0.37 -10.19
CA PRO A 168 -9.27 -1.44 -9.22
C PRO A 168 -9.60 -0.84 -7.84
N ARG A 169 -10.55 -1.43 -7.14
CA ARG A 169 -10.96 -1.06 -5.79
C ARG A 169 -10.74 -2.21 -4.82
N GLY A 170 -10.42 -1.87 -3.57
CA GLY A 170 -10.18 -2.88 -2.54
C GLY A 170 -8.94 -3.73 -2.83
N ALA A 171 -9.03 -5.04 -2.68
CA ALA A 171 -7.89 -5.97 -2.81
C ALA A 171 -7.59 -6.42 -4.26
N ILE A 172 -8.24 -5.82 -5.29
CA ILE A 172 -7.96 -6.19 -6.70
C ILE A 172 -6.61 -5.62 -7.12
N ALA A 173 -5.72 -6.48 -7.61
CA ALA A 173 -4.46 -6.04 -8.20
C ALA A 173 -4.72 -5.38 -9.57
N SER A 174 -3.98 -4.30 -9.87
CA SER A 174 -3.97 -3.71 -11.20
C SER A 174 -3.28 -4.63 -12.21
N THR A 175 -3.72 -4.57 -13.47
CA THR A 175 -3.06 -5.30 -14.57
C THR A 175 -2.06 -4.42 -15.31
N HIS A 176 -2.23 -3.11 -15.29
CA HIS A 176 -1.43 -2.11 -16.00
C HIS A 176 -1.22 -0.85 -15.14
N ILE A 177 -0.25 -0.06 -15.53
CA ILE A 177 0.11 1.23 -14.95
C ILE A 177 0.22 2.24 -16.09
#